data_2e33e4b4c84cce7981acbe1799dfe69b
#
_entry.id   2e33e4b4c84cce7981acbe1799dfe69b
#
_cell.length_a   1.000
_cell.length_b   1.000
_cell.length_c   1.000
_cell.angle_alpha   90.00
_cell.angle_beta   90.00
_cell.angle_gamma   90.00
#
_symmetry.space_group_name_H-M   'P 1'
#
loop_
_entity.id
_entity.type
_entity.pdbx_description
1 polymer ?
#
loop_
_entity_poly.entity_id
_entity_poly.type
_entity_poly.pdbx_seq_one_letter_code
_entity_poly.pdbx_strand_id
1 'polypeptide(L)'
;MIFHITHHHDEKTCPAHDPDKVAATFGQVLPSLAEQGETVHGAWVDPPGHDFFFVVESESYEAIVEGLFPAVPMGTARIQPVEDFKARMQKVTQS
;
A
#
# COMPACT_ATOMS: atom_id res chain seq x y z
N MET A 1 12.77 -6.62 -1.64
CA MET A 1 12.65 -5.27 -2.21
C MET A 1 11.55 -4.53 -1.49
N ILE A 2 11.76 -3.26 -1.21
CA ILE A 2 10.79 -2.44 -0.49
C ILE A 2 10.01 -1.59 -1.48
N PHE A 3 8.69 -1.54 -1.30
CA PHE A 3 7.80 -0.72 -2.14
C PHE A 3 7.05 0.27 -1.27
N HIS A 4 6.98 1.50 -1.75
CA HIS A 4 6.13 2.54 -1.19
C HIS A 4 4.87 2.61 -2.05
N ILE A 5 3.72 2.46 -1.40
CA ILE A 5 2.44 2.39 -2.09
C ILE A 5 1.57 3.55 -1.64
N THR A 6 1.01 4.27 -2.58
CA THR A 6 0.00 5.29 -2.32
C THR A 6 -1.27 4.89 -3.05
N HIS A 7 -2.39 4.76 -2.32
CA HIS A 7 -3.70 4.51 -2.91
C HIS A 7 -4.57 5.73 -2.69
N HIS A 8 -5.11 6.26 -3.78
CA HIS A 8 -6.00 7.42 -3.74
C HIS A 8 -7.38 7.04 -4.26
N HIS A 9 -8.42 7.48 -3.54
CA HIS A 9 -9.81 7.42 -4.01
C HIS A 9 -10.41 8.81 -3.85
N ASP A 10 -11.42 9.13 -4.65
CA ASP A 10 -12.08 10.44 -4.56
C ASP A 10 -13.30 10.38 -3.62
N GLU A 11 -13.95 11.53 -3.43
CA GLU A 11 -15.13 11.63 -2.56
C GLU A 11 -16.33 10.82 -3.08
N LYS A 12 -16.34 10.50 -4.36
CA LYS A 12 -17.42 9.72 -4.98
C LYS A 12 -17.30 8.23 -4.68
N THR A 13 -16.07 7.75 -4.54
CA THR A 13 -15.79 6.33 -4.27
C THR A 13 -15.49 6.06 -2.81
N CYS A 14 -15.40 7.10 -1.98
CA CYS A 14 -15.07 6.95 -0.56
C CYS A 14 -16.19 6.20 0.17
N PRO A 15 -15.90 5.06 0.80
CA PRO A 15 -16.92 4.27 1.51
C PRO A 15 -17.08 4.66 2.97
N ALA A 16 -16.57 5.84 3.39
CA ALA A 16 -16.47 6.21 4.80
C ALA A 16 -17.80 6.19 5.56
N HIS A 17 -18.92 6.38 4.85
CA HIS A 17 -20.25 6.38 5.47
C HIS A 17 -20.92 5.01 5.47
N ASP A 18 -20.24 3.99 4.97
CA ASP A 18 -20.76 2.62 4.88
C ASP A 18 -19.73 1.66 5.51
N PRO A 19 -19.89 1.37 6.83
CA PRO A 19 -18.91 0.51 7.52
C PRO A 19 -18.78 -0.89 6.92
N ASP A 20 -19.85 -1.47 6.39
CA ASP A 20 -19.80 -2.78 5.75
C ASP A 20 -18.96 -2.74 4.49
N LYS A 21 -19.09 -1.68 3.71
CA LYS A 21 -18.29 -1.50 2.50
C LYS A 21 -16.83 -1.24 2.83
N VAL A 22 -16.53 -0.46 3.87
CA VAL A 22 -15.17 -0.26 4.34
C VAL A 22 -14.54 -1.60 4.72
N ALA A 23 -15.25 -2.42 5.48
CA ALA A 23 -14.76 -3.73 5.91
C ALA A 23 -14.51 -4.66 4.72
N ALA A 24 -15.36 -4.61 3.69
CA ALA A 24 -15.25 -5.47 2.52
C ALA A 24 -14.18 -5.01 1.51
N THR A 25 -13.73 -3.77 1.59
CA THR A 25 -12.74 -3.20 0.66
C THR A 25 -11.43 -2.90 1.38
N PHE A 26 -11.27 -1.70 1.90
CA PHE A 26 -10.01 -1.29 2.54
C PHE A 26 -9.67 -2.15 3.76
N GLY A 27 -10.67 -2.62 4.50
CA GLY A 27 -10.47 -3.51 5.64
C GLY A 27 -9.86 -4.87 5.27
N GLN A 28 -9.91 -5.27 4.00
CA GLN A 28 -9.35 -6.53 3.53
C GLN A 28 -7.92 -6.40 2.98
N VAL A 29 -7.40 -5.18 2.85
CA VAL A 29 -6.08 -4.97 2.22
C VAL A 29 -4.97 -5.62 3.02
N LEU A 30 -4.90 -5.39 4.32
CA LEU A 30 -3.82 -5.96 5.14
C LEU A 30 -3.89 -7.48 5.20
N PRO A 31 -5.06 -8.10 5.48
CA PRO A 31 -5.15 -9.57 5.40
C PRO A 31 -4.81 -10.12 4.01
N SER A 32 -5.23 -9.43 2.96
CA SER A 32 -4.95 -9.86 1.58
C SER A 32 -3.46 -9.82 1.26
N LEU A 33 -2.75 -8.75 1.68
CA LEU A 33 -1.31 -8.68 1.52
C LEU A 33 -0.61 -9.81 2.30
N ALA A 34 -1.08 -10.10 3.51
CA ALA A 34 -0.52 -11.19 4.31
C ALA A 34 -0.70 -12.54 3.62
N GLU A 35 -1.84 -12.78 2.98
CA GLU A 35 -2.09 -14.02 2.23
C GLU A 35 -1.12 -14.19 1.06
N GLN A 36 -0.65 -13.08 0.47
CA GLN A 36 0.34 -13.11 -0.59
C GLN A 36 1.77 -13.28 -0.06
N GLY A 37 1.95 -13.41 1.24
CA GLY A 37 3.27 -13.55 1.84
C GLY A 37 4.04 -12.25 1.97
N GLU A 38 3.35 -11.11 1.86
CA GLU A 38 3.98 -9.81 1.95
C GLU A 38 4.24 -9.40 3.40
N THR A 39 5.34 -8.67 3.64
CA THR A 39 5.63 -8.07 4.93
C THR A 39 5.26 -6.59 4.88
N VAL A 40 4.27 -6.19 5.66
CA VAL A 40 3.84 -4.79 5.75
C VAL A 40 4.60 -4.12 6.88
N HIS A 41 5.52 -3.21 6.55
CA HIS A 41 6.30 -2.48 7.54
C HIS A 41 5.53 -1.32 8.14
N GLY A 42 4.55 -0.79 7.43
CA GLY A 42 3.72 0.29 7.93
C GLY A 42 2.53 0.53 7.03
N ALA A 43 1.47 1.09 7.63
CA ALA A 43 0.25 1.44 6.92
C ALA A 43 -0.32 2.70 7.58
N TRP A 44 -0.65 3.69 6.77
CA TRP A 44 -1.18 4.96 7.26
C TRP A 44 -2.34 5.41 6.38
N VAL A 45 -3.19 6.26 6.92
CA VAL A 45 -4.29 6.85 6.16
C VAL A 45 -4.35 8.34 6.44
N ASP A 46 -4.61 9.10 5.38
CA ASP A 46 -4.94 10.52 5.43
C ASP A 46 -6.42 10.65 5.05
N PRO A 47 -7.34 10.66 6.04
CA PRO A 47 -8.77 10.68 5.72
C PRO A 47 -9.21 11.90 4.90
N PRO A 48 -8.82 13.14 5.23
CA PRO A 48 -9.23 14.29 4.43
C PRO A 48 -8.72 14.26 3.00
N GLY A 49 -7.54 13.71 2.77
CA GLY A 49 -6.96 13.60 1.43
C GLY A 49 -7.39 12.38 0.65
N HIS A 50 -8.10 11.44 1.29
CA HIS A 50 -8.52 10.18 0.68
C HIS A 50 -7.35 9.34 0.18
N ASP A 51 -6.26 9.33 0.96
CA ASP A 51 -5.05 8.59 0.62
C ASP A 51 -4.73 7.53 1.66
N PHE A 52 -4.27 6.38 1.19
CA PHE A 52 -3.66 5.35 2.02
C PHE A 52 -2.20 5.20 1.62
N PHE A 53 -1.34 4.97 2.60
CA PHE A 53 0.08 4.79 2.39
C PHE A 53 0.52 3.48 3.02
N PHE A 54 1.28 2.69 2.26
CA PHE A 54 1.83 1.43 2.75
C PHE A 54 3.31 1.35 2.42
N VAL A 55 4.07 0.74 3.31
CA VAL A 55 5.45 0.33 3.03
C VAL A 55 5.48 -1.18 3.15
N VAL A 56 5.79 -1.86 2.06
CA VAL A 56 5.67 -3.30 1.94
C VAL A 56 6.96 -3.89 1.40
N GLU A 57 7.42 -4.96 2.01
CA GLU A 57 8.55 -5.71 1.50
C GLU A 57 8.04 -6.92 0.73
N SER A 58 8.53 -7.10 -0.50
CA SER A 58 8.09 -8.17 -1.39
C SER A 58 9.15 -8.50 -2.42
N GLU A 59 9.14 -9.74 -2.89
CA GLU A 59 9.94 -10.17 -4.03
C GLU A 59 9.16 -10.10 -5.34
N SER A 60 7.87 -9.74 -5.30
CA SER A 60 7.01 -9.80 -6.48
C SER A 60 6.05 -8.62 -6.55
N TYR A 61 6.19 -7.82 -7.60
CA TYR A 61 5.21 -6.77 -7.92
C TYR A 61 3.80 -7.35 -8.10
N GLU A 62 3.71 -8.50 -8.78
CA GLU A 62 2.43 -9.15 -9.03
C GLU A 62 1.72 -9.52 -7.71
N ALA A 63 2.46 -10.02 -6.73
CA ALA A 63 1.89 -10.35 -5.43
C ALA A 63 1.36 -9.12 -4.71
N ILE A 64 2.03 -7.97 -4.86
CA ILE A 64 1.53 -6.70 -4.30
C ILE A 64 0.22 -6.30 -4.98
N VAL A 65 0.15 -6.38 -6.29
CA VAL A 65 -1.08 -6.06 -7.03
C VAL A 65 -2.24 -6.94 -6.56
N GLU A 66 -1.99 -8.24 -6.44
CA GLU A 66 -3.02 -9.17 -5.96
C GLU A 66 -3.43 -8.85 -4.52
N GLY A 67 -2.48 -8.53 -3.67
CA GLY A 67 -2.76 -8.18 -2.28
C GLY A 67 -3.56 -6.88 -2.13
N LEU A 68 -3.35 -5.92 -3.03
CA LEU A 68 -4.10 -4.65 -3.03
C LEU A 68 -5.47 -4.75 -3.68
N PHE A 69 -5.76 -5.87 -4.33
CA PHE A 69 -6.95 -6.00 -5.17
C PHE A 69 -8.27 -5.63 -4.50
N PRO A 70 -8.49 -5.89 -3.19
CA PRO A 70 -9.72 -5.44 -2.54
C PRO A 70 -9.98 -3.93 -2.65
N ALA A 71 -8.93 -3.12 -2.75
CA ALA A 71 -9.05 -1.66 -2.88
C ALA A 71 -8.88 -1.16 -4.31
N VAL A 72 -8.42 -2.00 -5.24
CA VAL A 72 -8.14 -1.58 -6.62
C VAL A 72 -9.36 -0.94 -7.31
N PRO A 73 -10.57 -1.51 -7.21
CA PRO A 73 -11.72 -0.89 -7.87
C PRO A 73 -12.16 0.44 -7.24
N MET A 74 -11.62 0.78 -6.07
CA MET A 74 -12.05 1.97 -5.33
C MET A 74 -11.27 3.23 -5.70
N GLY A 75 -10.20 3.10 -6.49
CA GLY A 75 -9.39 4.26 -6.86
C GLY A 75 -8.16 3.86 -7.65
N THR A 76 -7.07 4.59 -7.45
CA THR A 76 -5.81 4.35 -8.14
C THR A 76 -4.69 4.10 -7.13
N ALA A 77 -3.76 3.23 -7.49
CA ALA A 77 -2.60 2.95 -6.66
C ALA A 77 -1.31 3.25 -7.43
N ARG A 78 -0.36 3.83 -6.71
CA ARG A 78 1.00 4.04 -7.19
C ARG A 78 1.92 3.17 -6.36
N ILE A 79 2.65 2.28 -7.02
CA ILE A 79 3.54 1.33 -6.37
C ILE A 79 4.96 1.65 -6.83
N GLN A 80 5.81 2.10 -5.90
CA GLN A 80 7.17 2.53 -6.22
C GLN A 80 8.18 1.67 -5.48
N PRO A 81 9.12 1.05 -6.19
CA PRO A 81 10.27 0.45 -5.53
C PRO A 81 11.13 1.56 -4.92
N VAL A 82 11.57 1.35 -3.69
CA VAL A 82 12.37 2.33 -2.96
C VAL A 82 13.55 1.64 -2.30
N GLU A 83 14.56 2.42 -1.95
CA GLU A 83 15.72 1.96 -1.20
C GLU A 83 15.78 2.63 0.16
N ASP A 84 16.38 1.95 1.14
CA ASP A 84 16.69 2.57 2.40
C ASP A 84 17.74 3.66 2.19
N PHE A 85 17.42 4.87 2.60
CA PHE A 85 18.28 6.04 2.38
C PHE A 85 19.65 5.89 3.08
N LYS A 86 19.62 5.41 4.33
CA LYS A 86 20.88 5.22 5.08
C LYS A 86 21.77 4.18 4.42
N ALA A 87 21.20 3.08 3.99
CA ALA A 87 21.94 2.03 3.30
C ALA A 87 22.52 2.52 1.97
N ARG A 88 21.75 3.31 1.22
CA ARG A 88 22.23 3.91 -0.04
C ARG A 88 23.39 4.85 0.22
N MET A 89 23.31 5.69 1.27
CA MET A 89 24.37 6.61 1.62
C MET A 89 25.64 5.87 2.03
N GLN A 90 25.53 4.78 2.76
CA GLN A 90 26.69 3.97 3.13
C GLN A 90 27.39 3.41 1.90
N LYS A 91 26.66 2.91 0.91
CA LYS A 91 27.25 2.42 -0.34
C LYS A 91 28.01 3.51 -1.09
N VAL A 92 27.41 4.71 -1.18
CA VAL A 92 28.02 5.83 -1.90
C VAL A 92 29.29 6.32 -1.21
N THR A 93 29.30 6.37 0.12
CA THR A 93 30.43 6.91 0.87
C THR A 93 31.57 5.90 1.08
N GLN A 94 31.31 4.61 0.92
CA GLN A 94 32.31 3.55 1.07
C GLN A 94 32.96 3.14 -0.25
N SER A 95 32.49 3.63 -1.37
CA SER A 95 33.11 3.39 -2.69
C SER A 95 34.18 4.42 -3.04
#